data_2104f41a76e9415bfbef3046c3923251
#
_entry.id   2104f41a76e9415bfbef3046c3923251
#
_cell.length_a   1.000
_cell.length_b   1.000
_cell.length_c   1.000
_cell.angle_alpha   90.00
_cell.angle_beta   90.00
_cell.angle_gamma   90.00
#
_symmetry.space_group_name_H-M   'P 1'
#
loop_
_entity.id
_entity.type
_entity.pdbx_description
1 polymer ?
#
loop_
_entity_poly.entity_id
_entity_poly.type
_entity_poly.pdbx_seq_one_letter_code
_entity_poly.pdbx_strand_id
1 'polypeptide(L)'
;MKKVVLAFSGGLDTSFCVKYLKDDKGMEVHSVLVDTGGFTDEEVADIEKKAYDLGVKTHYTARVADKYYKDCIRFLIFGNVLKNNTYPLSVSAERIFQAVAVAEYAKSIGATAIAHGSTGAGNDQVRFDMAFRIIVPDAEIITPIRDLKLSREAEIEYLKGKGVQREWHKSTYSINQGLWGTSVGGKETLNSWDYLPEEAYPTQLTKKKPSEITLEFIKGELKAVNNRRFKNPVEAIRRVHALAAPYAIGRDTHVGDTIIGIKGRVGFEAPAPLIIIKSHHLLEKHVLTKWQQYWKQNLAEWYGMLLHEGHFNEPVLRDIEAYFEHSQNTVTGTVRVRLAPYNFQVLGIQSDYDLMSDVFGSYGEMNNAWSGDDVRGFSKIASNQVMIHQKIQELAEKKK
;
A
#
# COMPACT_ATOMS: atom_id res chain seq x y z
N MET A 1 38.26 0.34 7.23
CA MET A 1 37.19 1.30 7.41
C MET A 1 35.89 0.51 7.59
N LYS A 2 35.04 0.88 8.54
CA LYS A 2 33.77 0.20 8.78
C LYS A 2 32.80 0.48 7.63
N LYS A 3 32.21 -0.56 7.02
CA LYS A 3 31.24 -0.41 5.92
C LYS A 3 29.86 -0.10 6.47
N VAL A 4 29.21 0.93 5.93
CA VAL A 4 27.82 1.27 6.23
C VAL A 4 27.00 1.33 4.94
N VAL A 5 25.83 0.68 4.95
CA VAL A 5 24.85 0.80 3.85
C VAL A 5 23.77 1.80 4.25
N LEU A 6 23.56 2.81 3.42
CA LEU A 6 22.60 3.88 3.65
C LEU A 6 21.41 3.78 2.67
N ALA A 7 20.18 3.73 3.19
CA ALA A 7 18.98 3.97 2.40
C ALA A 7 19.02 5.42 1.88
N PHE A 8 19.10 5.61 0.56
CA PHE A 8 19.38 6.90 -0.05
C PHE A 8 18.34 7.28 -1.10
N SER A 9 17.72 8.44 -0.92
CA SER A 9 16.71 8.99 -1.84
C SER A 9 17.17 10.23 -2.60
N GLY A 10 18.38 10.73 -2.33
CA GLY A 10 18.87 11.99 -2.87
C GLY A 10 18.25 13.26 -2.26
N GLY A 11 17.42 13.11 -1.21
CA GLY A 11 16.84 14.20 -0.43
C GLY A 11 17.82 14.82 0.57
N LEU A 12 17.38 15.85 1.28
CA LEU A 12 18.19 16.58 2.26
C LEU A 12 18.72 15.64 3.35
N ASP A 13 17.81 14.94 4.06
CA ASP A 13 18.13 14.09 5.20
C ASP A 13 19.14 13.00 4.83
N THR A 14 18.94 12.33 3.69
CA THR A 14 19.85 11.29 3.23
C THR A 14 21.17 11.83 2.74
N SER A 15 21.21 13.07 2.18
CA SER A 15 22.46 13.76 1.82
C SER A 15 23.27 14.16 3.06
N PHE A 16 22.59 14.63 4.12
CA PHE A 16 23.21 14.84 5.41
C PHE A 16 23.84 13.54 5.94
N CYS A 17 23.06 12.44 5.91
CA CYS A 17 23.55 11.14 6.39
C CYS A 17 24.82 10.69 5.66
N VAL A 18 24.94 10.87 4.33
CA VAL A 18 26.18 10.55 3.58
C VAL A 18 27.38 11.30 4.17
N LYS A 19 27.27 12.62 4.28
CA LYS A 19 28.36 13.46 4.79
C LYS A 19 28.73 13.15 6.23
N TYR A 20 27.75 13.01 7.09
CA TYR A 20 27.96 12.67 8.50
C TYR A 20 28.64 11.31 8.68
N LEU A 21 28.16 10.28 8.02
CA LEU A 21 28.73 8.92 8.13
C LEU A 21 30.15 8.87 7.57
N LYS A 22 30.40 9.55 6.45
CA LYS A 22 31.73 9.59 5.83
C LYS A 22 32.71 10.48 6.59
N ASP A 23 32.38 11.76 6.75
CA ASP A 23 33.33 12.78 7.19
C ASP A 23 33.49 12.83 8.71
N ASP A 24 32.41 12.61 9.48
CA ASP A 24 32.47 12.71 10.95
C ASP A 24 32.63 11.33 11.61
N LYS A 25 32.07 10.26 11.00
CA LYS A 25 32.20 8.89 11.53
C LYS A 25 33.32 8.08 10.86
N GLY A 26 33.93 8.58 9.79
CA GLY A 26 35.02 7.91 9.08
C GLY A 26 34.65 6.56 8.48
N MET A 27 33.37 6.40 8.06
CA MET A 27 32.86 5.15 7.51
C MET A 27 32.97 5.10 6.00
N GLU A 28 33.05 3.90 5.43
CA GLU A 28 32.91 3.66 4.01
C GLU A 28 31.41 3.54 3.67
N VAL A 29 30.86 4.58 3.02
CA VAL A 29 29.41 4.68 2.75
C VAL A 29 29.08 4.04 1.40
N HIS A 30 28.16 3.07 1.44
CA HIS A 30 27.52 2.45 0.28
C HIS A 30 26.05 2.88 0.28
N SER A 31 25.61 3.60 -0.75
CA SER A 31 24.22 4.06 -0.83
C SER A 31 23.35 3.16 -1.67
N VAL A 32 22.08 3.00 -1.28
CA VAL A 32 21.09 2.19 -1.98
C VAL A 32 19.86 3.05 -2.27
N LEU A 33 19.58 3.27 -3.56
CA LEU A 33 18.26 3.72 -4.01
C LEU A 33 17.40 2.49 -4.25
N VAL A 34 16.18 2.46 -3.71
CA VAL A 34 15.22 1.40 -4.00
C VAL A 34 14.10 1.95 -4.86
N ASP A 35 14.07 1.49 -6.12
CA ASP A 35 13.01 1.81 -7.07
C ASP A 35 11.90 0.77 -6.99
N THR A 36 10.78 1.16 -6.40
CA THR A 36 9.54 0.39 -6.30
C THR A 36 8.58 0.64 -7.48
N GLY A 37 9.06 1.35 -8.51
CA GLY A 37 8.31 1.66 -9.74
C GLY A 37 7.77 3.09 -9.80
N GLY A 38 8.23 3.99 -8.91
CA GLY A 38 7.85 5.39 -8.85
C GLY A 38 8.83 6.36 -9.52
N PHE A 39 10.02 5.91 -9.92
CA PHE A 39 11.05 6.76 -10.53
C PHE A 39 11.13 6.58 -12.05
N THR A 40 11.49 7.66 -12.75
CA THR A 40 11.96 7.60 -14.14
C THR A 40 13.44 7.24 -14.20
N ASP A 41 13.93 6.79 -15.36
CA ASP A 41 15.36 6.48 -15.53
C ASP A 41 16.25 7.74 -15.36
N GLU A 42 15.74 8.91 -15.73
CA GLU A 42 16.44 10.19 -15.55
C GLU A 42 16.57 10.56 -14.06
N GLU A 43 15.50 10.38 -13.29
CA GLU A 43 15.54 10.61 -11.83
C GLU A 43 16.51 9.65 -11.13
N VAL A 44 16.52 8.38 -11.52
CA VAL A 44 17.47 7.39 -11.01
C VAL A 44 18.91 7.81 -11.29
N ALA A 45 19.22 8.21 -12.53
CA ALA A 45 20.56 8.65 -12.91
C ALA A 45 21.00 9.93 -12.16
N ASP A 46 20.07 10.88 -11.93
CA ASP A 46 20.36 12.10 -11.15
C ASP A 46 20.64 11.76 -9.66
N ILE A 47 19.89 10.82 -9.08
CA ILE A 47 20.09 10.38 -7.69
C ILE A 47 21.44 9.65 -7.55
N GLU A 48 21.80 8.79 -8.50
CA GLU A 48 23.11 8.12 -8.52
C GLU A 48 24.26 9.14 -8.60
N LYS A 49 24.17 10.12 -9.52
CA LYS A 49 25.17 11.20 -9.60
C LYS A 49 25.30 11.95 -8.29
N LYS A 50 24.17 12.31 -7.66
CA LYS A 50 24.15 12.99 -6.35
C LYS A 50 24.85 12.17 -5.26
N ALA A 51 24.67 10.87 -5.26
CA ALA A 51 25.33 9.99 -4.31
C ALA A 51 26.86 10.07 -4.45
N TYR A 52 27.38 9.95 -5.67
CA TYR A 52 28.82 10.06 -5.92
C TYR A 52 29.39 11.45 -5.64
N ASP A 53 28.65 12.52 -5.96
CA ASP A 53 29.05 13.92 -5.67
C ASP A 53 29.17 14.15 -4.14
N LEU A 54 28.35 13.48 -3.33
CA LEU A 54 28.43 13.49 -1.87
C LEU A 54 29.60 12.64 -1.32
N GLY A 55 30.16 11.77 -2.15
CA GLY A 55 31.34 10.99 -1.89
C GLY A 55 31.06 9.59 -1.31
N VAL A 56 29.97 8.96 -1.70
CA VAL A 56 29.77 7.53 -1.43
C VAL A 56 30.81 6.68 -2.17
N LYS A 57 31.14 5.53 -1.63
CA LYS A 57 32.08 4.58 -2.24
C LYS A 57 31.45 3.88 -3.43
N THR A 58 30.19 3.43 -3.27
CA THR A 58 29.38 2.81 -4.32
C THR A 58 27.93 3.23 -4.15
N HIS A 59 27.23 3.32 -5.26
CA HIS A 59 25.79 3.45 -5.32
C HIS A 59 25.19 2.21 -5.96
N TYR A 60 24.09 1.71 -5.40
CA TYR A 60 23.33 0.60 -5.94
C TYR A 60 21.85 0.99 -6.09
N THR A 61 21.29 0.83 -7.30
CA THR A 61 19.87 0.98 -7.54
C THR A 61 19.19 -0.38 -7.54
N ALA A 62 18.40 -0.65 -6.53
CA ALA A 62 17.60 -1.86 -6.42
C ALA A 62 16.25 -1.66 -7.10
N ARG A 63 16.06 -2.22 -8.30
CA ARG A 63 14.79 -2.18 -9.03
C ARG A 63 13.91 -3.34 -8.54
N VAL A 64 12.95 -3.06 -7.66
CA VAL A 64 12.16 -4.08 -6.96
C VAL A 64 10.68 -4.07 -7.30
N ALA A 65 10.24 -3.32 -8.33
CA ALA A 65 8.82 -3.17 -8.67
C ALA A 65 8.10 -4.52 -8.90
N ASP A 66 8.74 -5.46 -9.61
CA ASP A 66 8.17 -6.78 -9.87
C ASP A 66 8.11 -7.65 -8.60
N LYS A 67 9.15 -7.59 -7.75
CA LYS A 67 9.16 -8.26 -6.45
C LYS A 67 8.10 -7.66 -5.52
N TYR A 68 7.97 -6.34 -5.49
CA TYR A 68 6.95 -5.64 -4.72
C TYR A 68 5.53 -6.03 -5.15
N TYR A 69 5.30 -6.15 -6.47
CA TYR A 69 4.02 -6.69 -6.96
C TYR A 69 3.79 -8.12 -6.48
N LYS A 70 4.76 -9.01 -6.73
CA LYS A 70 4.62 -10.44 -6.47
C LYS A 70 4.44 -10.75 -4.98
N ASP A 71 5.19 -10.08 -4.11
CA ASP A 71 5.26 -10.41 -2.70
C ASP A 71 4.32 -9.55 -1.81
N CYS A 72 3.66 -8.52 -2.41
CA CYS A 72 2.79 -7.64 -1.65
C CYS A 72 1.55 -7.17 -2.44
N ILE A 73 1.72 -6.40 -3.54
CA ILE A 73 0.58 -5.72 -4.18
C ILE A 73 -0.49 -6.73 -4.62
N ARG A 74 -0.12 -7.90 -5.15
CA ARG A 74 -1.07 -8.91 -5.55
C ARG A 74 -1.96 -9.37 -4.38
N PHE A 75 -1.41 -9.44 -3.16
CA PHE A 75 -2.17 -9.82 -1.97
C PHE A 75 -3.03 -8.68 -1.45
N LEU A 76 -2.61 -7.41 -1.64
CA LEU A 76 -3.49 -6.27 -1.41
C LEU A 76 -4.71 -6.29 -2.34
N ILE A 77 -4.52 -6.73 -3.59
CA ILE A 77 -5.62 -6.93 -4.55
C ILE A 77 -6.47 -8.13 -4.12
N PHE A 78 -5.86 -9.31 -3.92
CA PHE A 78 -6.57 -10.54 -3.56
C PHE A 78 -7.36 -10.41 -2.26
N GLY A 79 -6.82 -9.69 -1.27
CA GLY A 79 -7.49 -9.38 -0.02
C GLY A 79 -8.51 -8.23 -0.12
N ASN A 80 -8.54 -7.46 -1.21
CA ASN A 80 -9.24 -6.16 -1.31
C ASN A 80 -8.87 -5.22 -0.16
N VAL A 81 -7.57 -5.16 0.19
CA VAL A 81 -7.08 -4.54 1.42
C VAL A 81 -7.15 -3.02 1.33
N LEU A 82 -7.98 -2.42 2.18
CA LEU A 82 -8.05 -0.98 2.41
C LEU A 82 -8.00 -0.72 3.92
N LYS A 83 -6.91 -0.14 4.39
CA LYS A 83 -6.78 0.23 5.82
C LYS A 83 -7.86 1.21 6.21
N ASN A 84 -8.63 0.87 7.26
CA ASN A 84 -9.80 1.63 7.70
C ASN A 84 -10.81 1.89 6.55
N ASN A 85 -10.98 0.92 5.64
CA ASN A 85 -11.86 0.98 4.47
C ASN A 85 -11.55 2.13 3.49
N THR A 86 -10.39 2.76 3.58
CA THR A 86 -10.04 3.97 2.82
C THR A 86 -8.69 3.86 2.13
N TYR A 87 -7.63 3.57 2.88
CA TYR A 87 -6.26 3.69 2.43
C TYR A 87 -5.69 2.39 1.85
N PRO A 88 -5.25 2.39 0.57
CA PRO A 88 -4.74 1.18 -0.10
C PRO A 88 -3.31 0.78 0.31
N LEU A 89 -2.78 1.32 1.41
CA LEU A 89 -1.44 1.05 1.95
C LEU A 89 -0.29 1.41 0.98
N SER A 90 -0.50 2.37 0.09
CA SER A 90 0.45 2.72 -0.97
C SER A 90 1.88 2.90 -0.46
N VAL A 91 2.13 3.94 0.32
CA VAL A 91 3.48 4.26 0.80
C VAL A 91 3.92 3.35 1.95
N SER A 92 3.01 2.95 2.85
CA SER A 92 3.39 2.13 4.00
C SER A 92 3.92 0.75 3.60
N ALA A 93 3.31 0.10 2.61
CA ALA A 93 3.80 -1.17 2.07
C ALA A 93 5.11 -0.97 1.30
N GLU A 94 5.22 0.09 0.53
CA GLU A 94 6.42 0.42 -0.24
C GLU A 94 7.66 0.59 0.66
N ARG A 95 7.53 1.30 1.80
CA ARG A 95 8.64 1.52 2.74
C ARG A 95 9.22 0.21 3.28
N ILE A 96 8.39 -0.80 3.47
CA ILE A 96 8.85 -2.12 3.90
C ILE A 96 9.74 -2.76 2.84
N PHE A 97 9.33 -2.71 1.57
CA PHE A 97 10.13 -3.26 0.47
C PHE A 97 11.43 -2.48 0.26
N GLN A 98 11.41 -1.17 0.49
CA GLN A 98 12.62 -0.36 0.51
C GLN A 98 13.57 -0.82 1.63
N ALA A 99 13.06 -0.99 2.85
CA ALA A 99 13.87 -1.44 3.97
C ALA A 99 14.46 -2.84 3.76
N VAL A 100 13.66 -3.78 3.26
CA VAL A 100 14.09 -5.15 2.94
C VAL A 100 15.21 -5.14 1.90
N ALA A 101 15.06 -4.40 0.79
CA ALA A 101 16.07 -4.36 -0.27
C ALA A 101 17.40 -3.74 0.21
N VAL A 102 17.33 -2.70 1.05
CA VAL A 102 18.53 -2.10 1.66
C VAL A 102 19.23 -3.11 2.57
N ALA A 103 18.48 -3.85 3.40
CA ALA A 103 19.03 -4.86 4.29
C ALA A 103 19.61 -6.07 3.54
N GLU A 104 18.94 -6.54 2.48
CA GLU A 104 19.44 -7.62 1.61
C GLU A 104 20.77 -7.21 0.95
N TYR A 105 20.88 -5.97 0.46
CA TYR A 105 22.14 -5.48 -0.08
C TYR A 105 23.23 -5.37 0.99
N ALA A 106 22.90 -4.85 2.18
CA ALA A 106 23.85 -4.76 3.29
C ALA A 106 24.42 -6.13 3.66
N LYS A 107 23.55 -7.14 3.73
CA LYS A 107 23.93 -8.54 3.96
C LYS A 107 24.85 -9.09 2.85
N SER A 108 24.54 -8.77 1.59
CA SER A 108 25.30 -9.30 0.43
C SER A 108 26.74 -8.79 0.37
N ILE A 109 27.00 -7.57 0.85
CA ILE A 109 28.35 -6.99 0.87
C ILE A 109 29.06 -7.12 2.22
N GLY A 110 28.45 -7.80 3.19
CA GLY A 110 29.01 -7.97 4.54
C GLY A 110 29.17 -6.65 5.30
N ALA A 111 28.21 -5.74 5.15
CA ALA A 111 28.24 -4.47 5.88
C ALA A 111 27.97 -4.70 7.37
N THR A 112 28.75 -4.04 8.23
CA THR A 112 28.62 -4.13 9.68
C THR A 112 27.77 -3.02 10.28
N ALA A 113 27.34 -2.08 9.45
CA ALA A 113 26.39 -1.02 9.83
C ALA A 113 25.40 -0.77 8.69
N ILE A 114 24.20 -0.34 9.05
CA ILE A 114 23.13 0.02 8.13
C ILE A 114 22.48 1.32 8.63
N ALA A 115 22.10 2.22 7.74
CA ALA A 115 21.61 3.54 8.12
C ALA A 115 20.39 3.97 7.32
N HIS A 116 19.56 4.81 7.91
CA HIS A 116 18.48 5.53 7.25
C HIS A 116 18.32 6.96 7.80
N GLY A 117 17.71 7.83 7.00
CA GLY A 117 17.45 9.24 7.34
C GLY A 117 16.03 9.51 7.84
N SER A 118 15.31 8.52 8.39
CA SER A 118 13.97 8.77 8.91
C SER A 118 14.01 9.55 10.22
N THR A 119 13.06 10.48 10.37
CA THR A 119 12.87 11.25 11.62
C THR A 119 12.20 10.41 12.71
N GLY A 120 12.26 10.88 13.95
CA GLY A 120 11.59 10.25 15.10
C GLY A 120 10.06 10.44 15.13
N ALA A 121 9.48 11.20 14.21
CA ALA A 121 8.06 11.56 14.22
C ALA A 121 7.16 10.60 13.43
N GLY A 122 7.71 9.88 12.43
CA GLY A 122 6.94 9.06 11.51
C GLY A 122 7.02 7.55 11.78
N ASN A 123 6.25 6.79 11.02
CA ASN A 123 6.24 5.32 11.07
C ASN A 123 7.46 4.67 10.40
N ASP A 124 8.09 5.37 9.46
CA ASP A 124 9.13 4.79 8.59
C ASP A 124 10.34 4.33 9.38
N GLN A 125 10.73 5.07 10.44
CA GLN A 125 11.79 4.64 11.34
C GLN A 125 11.57 3.23 11.92
N VAL A 126 10.32 2.92 12.30
CA VAL A 126 9.99 1.60 12.87
C VAL A 126 10.06 0.52 11.78
N ARG A 127 9.53 0.79 10.59
CA ARG A 127 9.56 -0.15 9.47
C ARG A 127 10.97 -0.50 9.02
N PHE A 128 11.85 0.51 8.93
CA PHE A 128 13.25 0.30 8.59
C PHE A 128 13.98 -0.46 9.70
N ASP A 129 13.88 -0.02 10.94
CA ASP A 129 14.55 -0.67 12.09
C ASP A 129 14.13 -2.15 12.20
N MET A 130 12.83 -2.47 12.07
CA MET A 130 12.33 -3.85 12.13
C MET A 130 12.92 -4.72 11.03
N ALA A 131 12.85 -4.27 9.77
CA ALA A 131 13.41 -5.02 8.64
C ALA A 131 14.93 -5.24 8.81
N PHE A 132 15.66 -4.21 9.26
CA PHE A 132 17.10 -4.29 9.47
C PHE A 132 17.45 -5.29 10.57
N ARG A 133 16.77 -5.25 11.73
CA ARG A 133 16.99 -6.18 12.83
C ARG A 133 16.71 -7.64 12.45
N ILE A 134 15.74 -7.88 11.58
CA ILE A 134 15.36 -9.23 11.16
C ILE A 134 16.36 -9.80 10.13
N ILE A 135 16.81 -8.98 9.17
CA ILE A 135 17.58 -9.44 8.01
C ILE A 135 19.09 -9.39 8.30
N VAL A 136 19.55 -8.38 9.04
CA VAL A 136 20.96 -8.16 9.40
C VAL A 136 21.11 -7.91 10.90
N PRO A 137 20.78 -8.90 11.75
CA PRO A 137 20.64 -8.73 13.20
C PRO A 137 21.92 -8.24 13.89
N ASP A 138 23.08 -8.55 13.32
CA ASP A 138 24.40 -8.18 13.88
C ASP A 138 24.90 -6.80 13.40
N ALA A 139 24.18 -6.14 12.49
CA ALA A 139 24.57 -4.83 11.99
C ALA A 139 24.15 -3.73 12.97
N GLU A 140 25.03 -2.75 13.17
CA GLU A 140 24.69 -1.52 13.90
C GLU A 140 23.72 -0.67 13.07
N ILE A 141 22.56 -0.32 13.62
CA ILE A 141 21.59 0.58 12.98
C ILE A 141 21.94 2.03 13.38
N ILE A 142 22.19 2.87 12.37
CA ILE A 142 22.59 4.27 12.57
C ILE A 142 21.53 5.19 11.96
N THR A 143 21.00 6.11 12.78
CA THR A 143 19.87 6.97 12.41
C THR A 143 20.15 8.44 12.72
N PRO A 144 21.05 9.11 11.97
CA PRO A 144 21.59 10.40 12.36
C PRO A 144 20.53 11.48 12.59
N ILE A 145 19.52 11.54 11.73
CA ILE A 145 18.45 12.56 11.81
C ILE A 145 17.65 12.41 13.10
N ARG A 146 17.26 11.16 13.42
CA ARG A 146 16.50 10.84 14.64
C ARG A 146 17.32 11.07 15.90
N ASP A 147 18.55 10.57 15.89
CA ASP A 147 19.39 10.51 17.09
C ASP A 147 19.91 11.91 17.47
N LEU A 148 20.24 12.73 16.49
CA LEU A 148 20.71 14.09 16.68
C LEU A 148 19.56 15.13 16.78
N LYS A 149 18.31 14.71 16.52
CA LYS A 149 17.11 15.59 16.52
C LYS A 149 17.28 16.84 15.67
N LEU A 150 17.85 16.67 14.49
CA LEU A 150 18.20 17.78 13.61
C LEU A 150 16.97 18.47 13.04
N SER A 151 17.04 19.80 12.95
CA SER A 151 16.11 20.58 12.15
C SER A 151 16.60 20.66 10.70
N ARG A 152 15.69 20.91 9.78
CA ARG A 152 16.00 21.09 8.36
C ARG A 152 17.07 22.18 8.14
N GLU A 153 16.97 23.28 8.90
CA GLU A 153 17.91 24.39 8.83
C GLU A 153 19.32 23.97 9.25
N ALA A 154 19.43 23.18 10.33
CA ALA A 154 20.71 22.65 10.80
C ALA A 154 21.34 21.69 9.79
N GLU A 155 20.56 20.85 9.11
CA GLU A 155 21.05 19.97 8.05
C GLU A 155 21.60 20.76 6.86
N ILE A 156 20.88 21.81 6.43
CA ILE A 156 21.33 22.71 5.34
C ILE A 156 22.61 23.43 5.69
N GLU A 157 22.72 23.97 6.92
CA GLU A 157 23.92 24.66 7.41
C GLU A 157 25.12 23.70 7.44
N TYR A 158 24.94 22.51 8.00
CA TYR A 158 25.95 21.47 8.02
C TYR A 158 26.45 21.12 6.62
N LEU A 159 25.56 20.86 5.68
CA LEU A 159 25.91 20.52 4.29
C LEU A 159 26.66 21.66 3.60
N LYS A 160 26.26 22.92 3.80
CA LYS A 160 27.00 24.09 3.30
C LYS A 160 28.40 24.14 3.89
N GLY A 161 28.57 23.90 5.20
CA GLY A 161 29.86 23.81 5.85
C GLY A 161 30.76 22.69 5.32
N LYS A 162 30.19 21.62 4.78
CA LYS A 162 30.91 20.53 4.11
C LYS A 162 31.11 20.75 2.59
N GLY A 163 30.84 21.97 2.08
CA GLY A 163 31.06 22.35 0.69
C GLY A 163 29.99 21.86 -0.29
N VAL A 164 28.84 21.40 0.18
CA VAL A 164 27.72 20.99 -0.67
C VAL A 164 26.95 22.25 -1.09
N GLN A 165 27.22 22.72 -2.31
CA GLN A 165 26.55 23.88 -2.90
C GLN A 165 25.27 23.41 -3.62
N ARG A 166 24.19 23.27 -2.90
CA ARG A 166 22.89 22.89 -3.45
C ARG A 166 21.78 23.70 -2.77
N GLU A 167 20.83 24.16 -3.57
CA GLU A 167 19.61 24.76 -3.05
C GLU A 167 18.63 23.66 -2.63
N TRP A 168 18.18 23.73 -1.38
CA TRP A 168 17.19 22.85 -0.81
C TRP A 168 15.86 23.59 -0.71
N HIS A 169 15.10 23.58 -1.81
CA HIS A 169 13.78 24.21 -1.79
C HIS A 169 12.86 23.54 -0.78
N LYS A 170 12.20 24.36 0.02
CA LYS A 170 11.14 23.88 0.91
C LYS A 170 9.92 23.61 0.05
N SER A 171 9.61 22.34 -0.21
CA SER A 171 8.33 21.99 -0.83
C SER A 171 7.19 22.34 0.13
N THR A 172 6.12 22.94 -0.38
CA THR A 172 4.90 23.22 0.41
C THR A 172 4.24 21.92 0.86
N TYR A 173 4.32 20.89 0.03
CA TYR A 173 3.76 19.57 0.27
C TYR A 173 4.84 18.49 0.24
N SER A 174 4.74 17.54 1.16
CA SER A 174 5.56 16.33 1.16
C SER A 174 4.86 15.27 0.30
N ILE A 175 5.42 14.99 -0.87
CA ILE A 175 4.85 14.04 -1.83
C ILE A 175 5.75 12.81 -1.89
N ASN A 176 5.19 11.64 -1.60
CA ASN A 176 5.86 10.35 -1.75
C ASN A 176 5.11 9.54 -2.80
N GLN A 177 5.67 9.46 -3.99
CA GLN A 177 5.08 8.79 -5.14
C GLN A 177 5.65 7.39 -5.31
N GLY A 178 4.78 6.40 -5.56
CA GLY A 178 5.15 5.01 -5.83
C GLY A 178 4.20 4.34 -6.83
N LEU A 179 4.49 3.09 -7.17
CA LEU A 179 3.67 2.29 -8.09
C LEU A 179 2.22 2.15 -7.61
N TRP A 180 2.03 1.97 -6.30
CA TRP A 180 0.73 1.67 -5.70
C TRP A 180 0.03 2.91 -5.11
N GLY A 181 0.40 4.11 -5.56
CA GLY A 181 -0.20 5.38 -5.19
C GLY A 181 0.78 6.33 -4.51
N THR A 182 0.28 7.50 -4.20
CA THR A 182 1.05 8.64 -3.70
C THR A 182 0.48 9.10 -2.37
N SER A 183 1.31 9.38 -1.38
CA SER A 183 0.89 10.12 -0.18
C SER A 183 1.25 11.59 -0.30
N VAL A 184 0.39 12.44 0.25
CA VAL A 184 0.55 13.89 0.24
C VAL A 184 0.38 14.40 1.67
N GLY A 185 1.42 15.04 2.22
CA GLY A 185 1.40 15.71 3.51
C GLY A 185 1.55 17.22 3.35
N GLY A 186 0.85 17.99 4.15
CA GLY A 186 0.92 19.45 4.20
C GLY A 186 0.41 19.95 5.54
N LYS A 187 0.41 21.26 5.75
CA LYS A 187 -0.11 21.90 6.97
C LYS A 187 -1.58 21.54 7.23
N GLU A 188 -2.35 21.31 6.17
CA GLU A 188 -3.75 20.95 6.20
C GLU A 188 -3.98 19.57 6.84
N THR A 189 -3.02 18.67 6.73
CA THR A 189 -3.11 17.33 7.35
C THR A 189 -2.77 17.33 8.84
N LEU A 190 -2.28 18.43 9.40
CA LEU A 190 -1.93 18.56 10.80
C LEU A 190 -3.10 18.90 11.72
N ASN A 191 -4.27 19.17 11.15
CA ASN A 191 -5.51 19.41 11.91
C ASN A 191 -6.64 18.54 11.34
N SER A 192 -7.79 18.52 12.04
CA SER A 192 -8.91 17.64 11.69
C SER A 192 -9.92 18.26 10.72
N TRP A 193 -9.84 19.55 10.48
CA TRP A 193 -10.85 20.31 9.72
C TRP A 193 -10.45 20.56 8.27
N ASP A 194 -9.22 21.01 8.03
CA ASP A 194 -8.76 21.39 6.71
C ASP A 194 -8.56 20.18 5.79
N TYR A 195 -8.64 20.40 4.50
CA TYR A 195 -8.31 19.39 3.47
C TYR A 195 -7.22 19.93 2.53
N LEU A 196 -6.56 19.03 1.84
CA LEU A 196 -5.52 19.40 0.87
C LEU A 196 -6.14 20.08 -0.35
N PRO A 197 -5.61 21.24 -0.79
CA PRO A 197 -6.10 21.91 -1.97
C PRO A 197 -5.72 21.15 -3.25
N GLU A 198 -6.34 21.50 -4.36
CA GLU A 198 -6.19 20.84 -5.65
C GLU A 198 -4.71 20.74 -6.10
N GLU A 199 -3.96 21.82 -5.93
CA GLU A 199 -2.56 21.94 -6.30
C GLU A 199 -1.60 21.05 -5.49
N ALA A 200 -2.05 20.53 -4.34
CA ALA A 200 -1.25 19.63 -3.51
C ALA A 200 -1.09 18.23 -4.14
N TYR A 201 -2.01 17.87 -5.02
CA TYR A 201 -1.99 16.54 -5.64
C TYR A 201 -1.14 16.52 -6.91
N PRO A 202 -0.40 15.41 -7.17
CA PRO A 202 0.52 15.33 -8.31
C PRO A 202 -0.19 15.34 -9.67
N THR A 203 -1.43 14.84 -9.75
CA THR A 203 -2.20 14.87 -11.00
C THR A 203 -3.29 15.93 -10.95
N GLN A 204 -3.63 16.51 -12.09
CA GLN A 204 -4.63 17.55 -12.17
C GLN A 204 -5.78 17.11 -13.09
N LEU A 205 -7.00 17.63 -12.85
CA LEU A 205 -8.15 17.34 -13.69
C LEU A 205 -7.96 17.91 -15.11
N THR A 206 -7.75 17.04 -16.08
CA THR A 206 -7.61 17.42 -17.49
C THR A 206 -8.70 16.82 -18.38
N LYS A 207 -9.38 15.74 -17.94
CA LYS A 207 -10.50 15.12 -18.66
C LYS A 207 -11.82 15.34 -17.94
N LYS A 208 -12.78 15.96 -18.63
CA LYS A 208 -14.13 16.27 -18.09
C LYS A 208 -15.20 15.32 -18.60
N LYS A 209 -15.05 14.79 -19.82
CA LYS A 209 -16.01 13.87 -20.42
C LYS A 209 -15.81 12.45 -19.90
N PRO A 210 -16.84 11.80 -19.32
CA PRO A 210 -16.71 10.42 -18.83
C PRO A 210 -16.29 9.44 -19.93
N SER A 211 -15.59 8.38 -19.54
CA SER A 211 -15.23 7.26 -20.40
C SER A 211 -15.38 5.93 -19.67
N GLU A 212 -15.54 4.84 -20.40
CA GLU A 212 -15.58 3.50 -19.82
C GLU A 212 -14.29 2.75 -20.15
N ILE A 213 -13.87 1.91 -19.20
CA ILE A 213 -12.76 0.96 -19.36
C ILE A 213 -13.22 -0.43 -18.94
N THR A 214 -12.52 -1.45 -19.44
CA THR A 214 -12.69 -2.83 -19.01
C THR A 214 -11.41 -3.35 -18.36
N LEU A 215 -11.58 -4.12 -17.27
CA LEU A 215 -10.51 -4.79 -16.54
C LEU A 215 -10.77 -6.30 -16.59
N GLU A 216 -9.85 -7.08 -17.16
CA GLU A 216 -9.93 -8.54 -17.18
C GLU A 216 -9.06 -9.12 -16.05
N PHE A 217 -9.69 -9.89 -15.19
CA PHE A 217 -9.01 -10.64 -14.14
C PHE A 217 -8.98 -12.14 -14.49
N ILE A 218 -7.86 -12.79 -14.23
CA ILE A 218 -7.71 -14.25 -14.33
C ILE A 218 -7.10 -14.73 -13.03
N LYS A 219 -7.85 -15.55 -12.28
CA LYS A 219 -7.48 -16.01 -10.94
C LYS A 219 -7.02 -14.84 -10.05
N GLY A 220 -7.83 -13.80 -10.01
CA GLY A 220 -7.63 -12.59 -9.22
C GLY A 220 -6.59 -11.60 -9.75
N GLU A 221 -5.73 -11.99 -10.68
CA GLU A 221 -4.72 -11.10 -11.24
C GLU A 221 -5.25 -10.28 -12.41
N LEU A 222 -4.96 -8.98 -12.44
CA LEU A 222 -5.28 -8.09 -13.56
C LEU A 222 -4.41 -8.46 -14.78
N LYS A 223 -5.02 -8.99 -15.84
CA LYS A 223 -4.32 -9.47 -17.04
C LYS A 223 -4.55 -8.59 -18.27
N ALA A 224 -5.65 -7.87 -18.36
CA ALA A 224 -5.89 -6.95 -19.47
C ALA A 224 -6.65 -5.69 -19.05
N VAL A 225 -6.43 -4.62 -19.80
CA VAL A 225 -7.13 -3.33 -19.68
C VAL A 225 -7.57 -2.92 -21.09
N ASN A 226 -8.87 -2.71 -21.31
CA ASN A 226 -9.44 -2.42 -22.63
C ASN A 226 -8.99 -3.43 -23.70
N ASN A 227 -9.10 -4.73 -23.42
CA ASN A 227 -8.69 -5.86 -24.27
C ASN A 227 -7.18 -5.94 -24.57
N ARG A 228 -6.37 -4.99 -24.10
CA ARG A 228 -4.92 -5.08 -24.21
C ARG A 228 -4.37 -5.93 -23.05
N ARG A 229 -3.79 -7.09 -23.38
CA ARG A 229 -3.14 -7.99 -22.43
C ARG A 229 -1.74 -7.51 -22.04
N PHE A 230 -1.39 -7.76 -20.79
CA PHE A 230 -0.09 -7.44 -20.23
C PHE A 230 0.57 -8.72 -19.70
N LYS A 231 1.85 -8.92 -20.05
CA LYS A 231 2.67 -10.00 -19.48
C LYS A 231 3.13 -9.65 -18.06
N ASN A 232 3.44 -8.37 -17.84
CA ASN A 232 3.84 -7.84 -16.55
C ASN A 232 2.66 -7.12 -15.88
N PRO A 233 2.20 -7.56 -14.70
CA PRO A 233 1.11 -6.92 -13.97
C PRO A 233 1.40 -5.46 -13.56
N VAL A 234 2.67 -5.11 -13.35
CA VAL A 234 3.09 -3.73 -13.07
C VAL A 234 2.68 -2.79 -14.21
N GLU A 235 2.84 -3.24 -15.46
CA GLU A 235 2.42 -2.47 -16.64
C GLU A 235 0.89 -2.31 -16.72
N ALA A 236 0.13 -3.33 -16.29
CA ALA A 236 -1.32 -3.23 -16.21
C ALA A 236 -1.75 -2.18 -15.17
N ILE A 237 -1.11 -2.14 -14.00
CA ILE A 237 -1.35 -1.12 -12.96
C ILE A 237 -1.05 0.28 -13.51
N ARG A 238 0.12 0.47 -14.13
CA ARG A 238 0.51 1.74 -14.77
C ARG A 238 -0.50 2.17 -15.83
N ARG A 239 -1.03 1.21 -16.60
CA ARG A 239 -2.07 1.51 -17.60
C ARG A 239 -3.35 2.01 -16.97
N VAL A 240 -3.83 1.40 -15.89
CA VAL A 240 -5.02 1.87 -15.16
C VAL A 240 -4.76 3.27 -14.60
N HIS A 241 -3.59 3.48 -13.99
CA HIS A 241 -3.19 4.82 -13.52
C HIS A 241 -3.26 5.87 -14.63
N ALA A 242 -2.61 5.63 -15.77
CA ALA A 242 -2.58 6.56 -16.89
C ALA A 242 -3.96 6.88 -17.48
N LEU A 243 -4.93 5.96 -17.37
CA LEU A 243 -6.31 6.20 -17.82
C LEU A 243 -7.12 7.01 -16.82
N ALA A 244 -6.88 6.81 -15.51
CA ALA A 244 -7.67 7.39 -14.42
C ALA A 244 -7.12 8.72 -13.89
N ALA A 245 -5.81 8.90 -13.85
CA ALA A 245 -5.15 10.10 -13.34
C ALA A 245 -5.65 11.42 -13.97
N PRO A 246 -5.90 11.49 -15.31
CA PRO A 246 -6.44 12.70 -15.94
C PRO A 246 -7.84 13.12 -15.45
N TYR A 247 -8.54 12.25 -14.72
CA TYR A 247 -9.83 12.53 -14.07
C TYR A 247 -9.69 12.94 -12.61
N ALA A 248 -8.46 13.06 -12.08
CA ALA A 248 -8.19 13.34 -10.66
C ALA A 248 -8.88 12.33 -9.71
N ILE A 249 -8.95 11.07 -10.10
CA ILE A 249 -9.57 9.97 -9.35
C ILE A 249 -8.64 9.50 -8.24
N GLY A 250 -9.21 8.99 -7.16
CA GLY A 250 -8.49 8.25 -6.12
C GLY A 250 -7.87 9.11 -5.03
N ARG A 251 -8.35 10.33 -4.87
CA ARG A 251 -7.95 11.25 -3.81
C ARG A 251 -8.82 11.07 -2.59
N ASP A 252 -8.18 10.96 -1.42
CA ASP A 252 -8.86 10.90 -0.14
C ASP A 252 -7.87 11.25 0.99
N THR A 253 -8.37 11.26 2.23
CA THR A 253 -7.57 11.45 3.44
C THR A 253 -7.72 10.24 4.34
N HIS A 254 -6.58 9.62 4.66
CA HIS A 254 -6.53 8.57 5.68
C HIS A 254 -6.30 9.18 7.05
N VAL A 255 -7.10 8.75 8.03
CA VAL A 255 -6.90 9.01 9.45
C VAL A 255 -6.69 7.67 10.15
N GLY A 256 -5.62 7.53 10.89
CA GLY A 256 -5.31 6.28 11.58
C GLY A 256 -4.29 6.46 12.71
N ASP A 257 -4.05 5.37 13.41
CA ASP A 257 -3.03 5.34 14.45
C ASP A 257 -1.65 5.12 13.80
N THR A 258 -0.69 5.92 14.20
CA THR A 258 0.71 5.64 13.91
C THR A 258 1.19 4.47 14.78
N ILE A 259 2.24 3.78 14.33
CA ILE A 259 2.86 2.66 15.08
C ILE A 259 3.29 3.10 16.50
N ILE A 260 3.63 4.37 16.65
CA ILE A 260 4.04 4.98 17.93
C ILE A 260 2.85 5.50 18.78
N GLY A 261 1.62 5.18 18.40
CA GLY A 261 0.42 5.46 19.21
C GLY A 261 -0.18 6.85 19.08
N ILE A 262 0.20 7.64 18.08
CA ILE A 262 -0.33 8.98 17.83
C ILE A 262 -1.29 8.95 16.64
N LYS A 263 -2.44 9.64 16.71
CA LYS A 263 -3.30 9.81 15.55
C LYS A 263 -2.59 10.59 14.46
N GLY A 264 -2.54 10.00 13.27
CA GLY A 264 -1.98 10.62 12.08
C GLY A 264 -3.03 10.86 11.01
N ARG A 265 -2.81 11.86 10.18
CA ARG A 265 -3.66 12.19 9.05
C ARG A 265 -2.78 12.40 7.82
N VAL A 266 -3.11 11.78 6.69
CA VAL A 266 -2.37 11.90 5.44
C VAL A 266 -3.31 11.90 4.26
N GLY A 267 -3.11 12.83 3.33
CA GLY A 267 -3.77 12.77 2.05
C GLY A 267 -3.11 11.75 1.13
N PHE A 268 -3.86 11.22 0.19
CA PHE A 268 -3.31 10.32 -0.81
C PHE A 268 -4.04 10.47 -2.15
N GLU A 269 -3.34 10.04 -3.21
CA GLU A 269 -3.89 9.88 -4.55
C GLU A 269 -3.50 8.51 -5.07
N ALA A 270 -4.49 7.64 -5.27
CA ALA A 270 -4.28 6.23 -5.63
C ALA A 270 -5.33 5.74 -6.64
N PRO A 271 -5.36 6.29 -7.87
CA PRO A 271 -6.41 5.96 -8.84
C PRO A 271 -6.40 4.48 -9.23
N ALA A 272 -5.25 3.92 -9.59
CA ALA A 272 -5.16 2.51 -9.99
C ALA A 272 -5.50 1.55 -8.84
N PRO A 273 -4.92 1.68 -7.63
CA PRO A 273 -5.26 0.83 -6.50
C PRO A 273 -6.75 0.77 -6.20
N LEU A 274 -7.41 1.93 -6.08
CA LEU A 274 -8.82 1.98 -5.73
C LEU A 274 -9.73 1.38 -6.81
N ILE A 275 -9.44 1.66 -8.09
CA ILE A 275 -10.20 1.09 -9.20
C ILE A 275 -10.00 -0.42 -9.25
N ILE A 276 -8.77 -0.91 -9.15
CA ILE A 276 -8.45 -2.34 -9.23
C ILE A 276 -9.08 -3.08 -8.06
N ILE A 277 -8.88 -2.61 -6.81
CA ILE A 277 -9.43 -3.24 -5.61
C ILE A 277 -10.97 -3.29 -5.67
N LYS A 278 -11.64 -2.18 -6.00
CA LYS A 278 -13.11 -2.14 -6.05
C LYS A 278 -13.67 -3.00 -7.19
N SER A 279 -12.98 -3.06 -8.33
CA SER A 279 -13.38 -3.91 -9.45
C SER A 279 -13.20 -5.39 -9.13
N HIS A 280 -12.06 -5.75 -8.56
CA HIS A 280 -11.77 -7.10 -8.09
C HIS A 280 -12.79 -7.56 -7.03
N HIS A 281 -13.09 -6.70 -6.05
CA HIS A 281 -14.06 -6.99 -5.01
C HIS A 281 -15.48 -7.18 -5.57
N LEU A 282 -15.89 -6.40 -6.59
CA LEU A 282 -17.18 -6.64 -7.23
C LEU A 282 -17.21 -8.01 -7.92
N LEU A 283 -16.16 -8.37 -8.66
CA LEU A 283 -16.07 -9.69 -9.30
C LEU A 283 -16.17 -10.81 -8.26
N GLU A 284 -15.46 -10.70 -7.13
CA GLU A 284 -15.52 -11.68 -6.04
C GLU A 284 -16.91 -11.83 -5.44
N LYS A 285 -17.70 -10.76 -5.32
CA LYS A 285 -19.08 -10.83 -4.84
C LYS A 285 -19.96 -11.69 -5.72
N HIS A 286 -19.63 -11.82 -7.00
CA HIS A 286 -20.35 -12.66 -7.94
C HIS A 286 -19.86 -14.12 -7.95
N VAL A 287 -18.58 -14.36 -7.65
CA VAL A 287 -17.97 -15.69 -7.87
C VAL A 287 -17.59 -16.45 -6.60
N LEU A 288 -17.61 -15.79 -5.44
CA LEU A 288 -17.31 -16.40 -4.15
C LEU A 288 -18.56 -16.58 -3.32
N THR A 289 -18.61 -17.70 -2.56
CA THR A 289 -19.67 -17.93 -1.61
C THR A 289 -19.64 -16.93 -0.43
N LYS A 290 -20.78 -16.77 0.24
CA LYS A 290 -20.94 -15.89 1.41
C LYS A 290 -19.83 -16.09 2.47
N TRP A 291 -19.49 -17.34 2.80
CA TRP A 291 -18.53 -17.65 3.86
C TRP A 291 -17.08 -17.42 3.43
N GLN A 292 -16.76 -17.63 2.14
CA GLN A 292 -15.45 -17.27 1.60
C GLN A 292 -15.23 -15.76 1.70
N GLN A 293 -16.22 -14.94 1.31
CA GLN A 293 -16.13 -13.48 1.39
C GLN A 293 -15.97 -13.01 2.84
N TYR A 294 -16.76 -13.57 3.78
CA TYR A 294 -16.71 -13.19 5.20
C TYR A 294 -15.33 -13.43 5.82
N TRP A 295 -14.78 -14.64 5.65
CA TRP A 295 -13.47 -14.97 6.20
C TRP A 295 -12.36 -14.15 5.55
N LYS A 296 -12.43 -13.98 4.25
CA LYS A 296 -11.45 -13.18 3.50
C LYS A 296 -11.40 -11.73 3.98
N GLN A 297 -12.54 -11.11 4.24
CA GLN A 297 -12.61 -9.75 4.75
C GLN A 297 -11.94 -9.62 6.13
N ASN A 298 -12.20 -10.55 7.04
CA ASN A 298 -11.54 -10.54 8.35
C ASN A 298 -10.02 -10.69 8.24
N LEU A 299 -9.55 -11.62 7.40
CA LEU A 299 -8.12 -11.82 7.17
C LEU A 299 -7.47 -10.60 6.50
N ALA A 300 -8.19 -9.89 5.63
CA ALA A 300 -7.71 -8.68 4.97
C ALA A 300 -7.45 -7.53 5.95
N GLU A 301 -8.29 -7.38 6.97
CA GLU A 301 -8.07 -6.38 8.03
C GLU A 301 -6.78 -6.67 8.82
N TRP A 302 -6.57 -7.94 9.21
CA TRP A 302 -5.34 -8.37 9.88
C TRP A 302 -4.12 -8.19 8.98
N TYR A 303 -4.20 -8.63 7.72
CA TYR A 303 -3.11 -8.46 6.76
C TYR A 303 -2.73 -7.00 6.59
N GLY A 304 -3.72 -6.13 6.39
CA GLY A 304 -3.50 -4.70 6.22
C GLY A 304 -2.90 -4.02 7.46
N MET A 305 -3.34 -4.44 8.67
CA MET A 305 -2.80 -3.92 9.92
C MET A 305 -1.34 -4.33 10.09
N LEU A 306 -1.03 -5.62 10.01
CA LEU A 306 0.33 -6.15 10.18
C LEU A 306 1.29 -5.54 9.15
N LEU A 307 0.87 -5.47 7.88
CA LEU A 307 1.66 -4.84 6.84
C LEU A 307 1.90 -3.35 7.12
N HIS A 308 0.86 -2.61 7.52
CA HIS A 308 0.99 -1.18 7.86
C HIS A 308 2.01 -0.94 8.97
N GLU A 309 2.04 -1.82 9.97
CA GLU A 309 2.90 -1.70 11.14
C GLU A 309 4.32 -2.27 10.93
N GLY A 310 4.63 -2.79 9.75
CA GLY A 310 5.98 -3.27 9.43
C GLY A 310 6.23 -4.75 9.67
N HIS A 311 5.20 -5.51 10.05
CA HIS A 311 5.28 -6.95 10.34
C HIS A 311 5.31 -7.85 9.10
N PHE A 312 5.92 -7.41 8.00
CA PHE A 312 5.96 -8.16 6.74
C PHE A 312 6.59 -9.56 6.89
N ASN A 313 7.56 -9.70 7.79
CA ASN A 313 8.25 -10.96 8.03
C ASN A 313 7.52 -11.87 9.04
N GLU A 314 6.36 -11.47 9.57
CA GLU A 314 5.57 -12.29 10.48
C GLU A 314 5.00 -13.50 9.73
N PRO A 315 5.24 -14.75 10.21
CA PRO A 315 4.82 -15.97 9.51
C PRO A 315 3.32 -16.01 9.18
N VAL A 316 2.47 -15.50 10.05
CA VAL A 316 1.00 -15.48 9.85
C VAL A 316 0.58 -14.76 8.56
N LEU A 317 1.38 -13.81 8.05
CA LEU A 317 1.10 -13.20 6.75
C LEU A 317 1.17 -14.21 5.61
N ARG A 318 2.09 -15.16 5.68
CA ARG A 318 2.19 -16.26 4.67
C ARG A 318 0.98 -17.18 4.71
N ASP A 319 0.45 -17.45 5.91
CA ASP A 319 -0.77 -18.25 6.07
C ASP A 319 -1.98 -17.52 5.47
N ILE A 320 -2.11 -16.22 5.72
CA ILE A 320 -3.17 -15.37 5.13
C ILE A 320 -3.02 -15.30 3.61
N GLU A 321 -1.83 -15.12 3.10
CA GLU A 321 -1.53 -15.08 1.65
C GLU A 321 -1.90 -16.40 0.97
N ALA A 322 -1.63 -17.54 1.59
CA ALA A 322 -2.04 -18.85 1.08
C ALA A 322 -3.58 -18.96 0.99
N TYR A 323 -4.30 -18.45 1.99
CA TYR A 323 -5.76 -18.37 1.93
C TYR A 323 -6.23 -17.46 0.78
N PHE A 324 -5.65 -16.27 0.66
CA PHE A 324 -5.99 -15.34 -0.41
C PHE A 324 -5.77 -15.98 -1.78
N GLU A 325 -4.61 -16.58 -2.01
CA GLU A 325 -4.25 -17.20 -3.28
C GLU A 325 -5.22 -18.35 -3.65
N HIS A 326 -5.54 -19.22 -2.68
CA HIS A 326 -6.50 -20.30 -2.89
C HIS A 326 -7.89 -19.80 -3.26
N SER A 327 -8.35 -18.70 -2.62
CA SER A 327 -9.67 -18.11 -2.89
C SER A 327 -9.81 -17.55 -4.30
N GLN A 328 -8.70 -17.31 -5.02
CA GLN A 328 -8.72 -16.71 -6.35
C GLN A 328 -9.00 -17.69 -7.50
N ASN A 329 -9.10 -18.98 -7.23
CA ASN A 329 -9.26 -20.01 -8.29
C ASN A 329 -10.42 -19.76 -9.24
N THR A 330 -11.52 -19.20 -8.77
CA THR A 330 -12.72 -18.85 -9.55
C THR A 330 -12.85 -17.36 -9.86
N VAL A 331 -11.94 -16.50 -9.35
CA VAL A 331 -12.01 -15.05 -9.55
C VAL A 331 -11.47 -14.69 -10.94
N THR A 332 -12.26 -15.02 -11.96
CA THR A 332 -11.93 -14.82 -13.36
C THR A 332 -13.12 -14.18 -14.07
N GLY A 333 -12.87 -13.09 -14.78
CA GLY A 333 -13.91 -12.36 -15.50
C GLY A 333 -13.49 -10.96 -15.90
N THR A 334 -14.40 -10.28 -16.59
CA THR A 334 -14.23 -8.90 -17.04
C THR A 334 -15.14 -7.96 -16.25
N VAL A 335 -14.58 -6.85 -15.81
CA VAL A 335 -15.29 -5.82 -15.06
C VAL A 335 -15.34 -4.53 -15.86
N ARG A 336 -16.50 -3.88 -15.96
CA ARG A 336 -16.69 -2.58 -16.60
C ARG A 336 -16.65 -1.47 -15.57
N VAL A 337 -15.89 -0.42 -15.87
CA VAL A 337 -15.71 0.74 -14.98
C VAL A 337 -15.91 2.02 -15.78
N ARG A 338 -16.73 2.94 -15.26
CA ARG A 338 -16.88 4.30 -15.75
C ARG A 338 -15.99 5.25 -14.97
N LEU A 339 -15.14 5.99 -15.67
CA LEU A 339 -14.31 7.05 -15.15
C LEU A 339 -14.99 8.40 -15.39
N ALA A 340 -15.03 9.25 -14.38
CA ALA A 340 -15.58 10.60 -14.45
C ALA A 340 -14.73 11.55 -13.57
N PRO A 341 -14.84 12.87 -13.71
CA PRO A 341 -14.13 13.82 -12.85
C PRO A 341 -14.27 13.48 -11.35
N TYR A 342 -13.16 13.29 -10.67
CA TYR A 342 -13.02 12.96 -9.24
C TYR A 342 -13.66 11.65 -8.79
N ASN A 343 -14.26 10.87 -9.70
CA ASN A 343 -15.00 9.67 -9.31
C ASN A 343 -14.89 8.55 -10.35
N PHE A 344 -15.17 7.33 -9.91
CA PHE A 344 -15.38 6.19 -10.79
C PHE A 344 -16.52 5.32 -10.27
N GLN A 345 -17.15 4.59 -11.17
CA GLN A 345 -18.24 3.67 -10.87
C GLN A 345 -17.95 2.31 -11.49
N VAL A 346 -17.99 1.24 -10.70
CA VAL A 346 -17.95 -0.12 -11.21
C VAL A 346 -19.36 -0.49 -11.66
N LEU A 347 -19.52 -0.80 -12.96
CA LEU A 347 -20.83 -0.91 -13.60
C LEU A 347 -21.39 -2.33 -13.58
N GLY A 348 -20.52 -3.36 -13.68
CA GLY A 348 -20.95 -4.74 -13.75
C GLY A 348 -19.81 -5.66 -14.17
N ILE A 349 -20.08 -6.96 -14.17
CA ILE A 349 -19.11 -8.00 -14.50
C ILE A 349 -19.65 -8.96 -15.58
N GLN A 350 -18.74 -9.72 -16.15
CA GLN A 350 -19.02 -10.91 -16.93
C GLN A 350 -18.03 -12.01 -16.50
N SER A 351 -18.55 -13.18 -16.08
CA SER A 351 -17.75 -14.30 -15.61
C SER A 351 -18.46 -15.63 -15.85
N ASP A 352 -17.70 -16.65 -16.24
CA ASP A 352 -18.22 -18.03 -16.35
C ASP A 352 -18.44 -18.68 -14.97
N TYR A 353 -17.94 -18.05 -13.89
CA TYR A 353 -18.10 -18.49 -12.49
C TYR A 353 -19.17 -17.70 -11.74
N ASP A 354 -20.00 -16.90 -12.44
CA ASP A 354 -21.01 -16.04 -11.80
C ASP A 354 -22.07 -16.89 -11.08
N LEU A 355 -22.21 -16.67 -9.77
CA LEU A 355 -23.22 -17.32 -8.92
C LEU A 355 -24.61 -16.69 -9.07
N MET A 356 -24.76 -15.56 -9.75
CA MET A 356 -26.06 -15.06 -10.24
C MET A 356 -26.55 -15.89 -11.44
N SER A 357 -26.57 -17.21 -11.24
CA SER A 357 -26.99 -18.18 -12.24
C SER A 357 -28.46 -18.54 -12.03
N ASP A 358 -29.20 -18.79 -13.09
CA ASP A 358 -30.60 -19.24 -13.09
C ASP A 358 -30.75 -20.76 -12.88
N VAL A 359 -29.66 -21.51 -12.71
CA VAL A 359 -29.66 -22.97 -12.51
C VAL A 359 -30.60 -23.43 -11.37
N PHE A 360 -30.70 -22.68 -10.29
CA PHE A 360 -31.58 -22.97 -9.16
C PHE A 360 -32.71 -21.96 -8.98
N GLY A 361 -32.83 -20.94 -9.84
CA GLY A 361 -33.85 -19.91 -9.81
C GLY A 361 -33.29 -18.51 -9.84
N SER A 362 -34.09 -17.55 -10.30
CA SER A 362 -33.71 -16.15 -10.42
C SER A 362 -34.09 -15.35 -9.17
N TYR A 363 -33.31 -14.32 -8.84
CA TYR A 363 -33.65 -13.40 -7.76
C TYR A 363 -34.97 -12.66 -8.05
N GLY A 364 -35.88 -12.67 -7.07
CA GLY A 364 -37.20 -11.99 -7.18
C GLY A 364 -38.29 -12.84 -7.82
N GLU A 365 -38.01 -14.08 -8.24
CA GLU A 365 -38.96 -15.00 -8.80
C GLU A 365 -39.20 -16.21 -7.92
N MET A 366 -40.30 -16.94 -8.13
CA MET A 366 -40.57 -18.20 -7.47
C MET A 366 -39.55 -19.24 -7.92
N ASN A 367 -38.99 -19.95 -6.94
CA ASN A 367 -37.95 -20.94 -7.13
C ASN A 367 -38.53 -22.36 -7.04
N ASN A 368 -38.05 -23.27 -7.85
CA ASN A 368 -38.47 -24.66 -7.87
C ASN A 368 -37.54 -25.62 -7.11
N ALA A 369 -36.38 -25.11 -6.58
CA ALA A 369 -35.40 -25.90 -5.87
C ALA A 369 -35.79 -26.17 -4.41
N TRP A 370 -36.71 -25.36 -3.85
CA TRP A 370 -37.29 -25.55 -2.51
C TRP A 370 -38.72 -25.08 -2.42
N SER A 371 -39.46 -25.54 -1.42
CA SER A 371 -40.86 -25.21 -1.16
C SER A 371 -41.00 -24.20 -0.02
N GLY A 372 -42.20 -23.64 0.14
CA GLY A 372 -42.53 -22.83 1.32
C GLY A 372 -42.43 -23.58 2.65
N ASP A 373 -42.61 -24.92 2.62
CA ASP A 373 -42.48 -25.78 3.81
C ASP A 373 -41.03 -25.92 4.25
N ASP A 374 -40.09 -26.04 3.30
CA ASP A 374 -38.65 -26.04 3.56
C ASP A 374 -38.22 -24.75 4.23
N VAL A 375 -38.70 -23.61 3.75
CA VAL A 375 -38.40 -22.28 4.32
C VAL A 375 -38.98 -22.13 5.72
N ARG A 376 -40.24 -22.60 5.95
CA ARG A 376 -40.87 -22.60 7.28
C ARG A 376 -40.06 -23.44 8.26
N GLY A 377 -39.66 -24.64 7.85
CA GLY A 377 -38.83 -25.54 8.66
C GLY A 377 -37.50 -24.94 9.05
N PHE A 378 -36.80 -24.43 8.06
CA PHE A 378 -35.51 -23.74 8.26
C PHE A 378 -35.62 -22.54 9.21
N SER A 379 -36.60 -21.64 8.96
CA SER A 379 -36.79 -20.43 9.76
C SER A 379 -37.12 -20.77 11.22
N LYS A 380 -37.95 -21.81 11.46
CA LYS A 380 -38.28 -22.30 12.80
C LYS A 380 -37.03 -22.76 13.56
N ILE A 381 -36.16 -23.52 12.91
CA ILE A 381 -34.91 -24.01 13.54
C ILE A 381 -33.90 -22.86 13.74
N ALA A 382 -33.73 -22.02 12.74
CA ALA A 382 -32.78 -20.91 12.79
C ALA A 382 -33.10 -19.85 13.86
N SER A 383 -34.40 -19.70 14.23
CA SER A 383 -34.84 -18.77 15.29
C SER A 383 -34.77 -19.34 16.71
N ASN A 384 -34.62 -20.65 16.87
CA ASN A 384 -34.74 -21.31 18.19
C ASN A 384 -33.82 -20.71 19.26
N GLN A 385 -32.57 -20.49 18.97
CA GLN A 385 -31.62 -20.01 19.97
C GLN A 385 -32.00 -18.62 20.51
N VAL A 386 -32.43 -17.70 19.62
CA VAL A 386 -32.88 -16.36 20.00
C VAL A 386 -34.20 -16.44 20.81
N MET A 387 -35.15 -17.31 20.40
CA MET A 387 -36.39 -17.52 21.12
C MET A 387 -36.15 -18.07 22.52
N ILE A 388 -35.24 -19.03 22.66
CA ILE A 388 -34.85 -19.57 23.99
C ILE A 388 -34.25 -18.45 24.85
N HIS A 389 -33.32 -17.67 24.29
CA HIS A 389 -32.74 -16.56 25.03
C HIS A 389 -33.78 -15.57 25.54
N GLN A 390 -34.69 -15.11 24.67
CA GLN A 390 -35.79 -14.21 25.07
C GLN A 390 -36.66 -14.82 26.18
N LYS A 391 -37.02 -16.10 26.05
CA LYS A 391 -37.85 -16.78 27.05
C LYS A 391 -37.16 -16.88 28.41
N ILE A 392 -35.86 -17.15 28.43
CA ILE A 392 -35.11 -17.21 29.69
C ILE A 392 -35.03 -15.82 30.35
N GLN A 393 -34.85 -14.74 29.56
CA GLN A 393 -34.88 -13.38 30.10
C GLN A 393 -36.24 -13.04 30.74
N GLU A 394 -37.35 -13.30 30.03
CA GLU A 394 -38.69 -13.09 30.58
C GLU A 394 -38.94 -13.84 31.91
N LEU A 395 -38.44 -15.09 32.01
CA LEU A 395 -38.55 -15.88 33.21
C LEU A 395 -37.71 -15.35 34.38
N ALA A 396 -36.54 -14.80 34.07
CA ALA A 396 -35.64 -14.20 35.06
C ALA A 396 -36.21 -12.87 35.62
N GLU A 397 -36.84 -12.06 34.77
CA GLU A 397 -37.50 -10.80 35.19
C GLU A 397 -38.72 -11.06 36.10
N LYS A 398 -39.48 -12.10 35.83
CA LYS A 398 -40.61 -12.48 36.66
C LYS A 398 -40.23 -13.04 38.04
N LYS A 399 -38.95 -13.34 38.26
CA LYS A 399 -38.45 -13.84 39.57
C LYS A 399 -37.87 -12.72 40.44
N LYS A 400 -37.74 -11.50 39.89
CA LYS A 400 -37.38 -10.27 40.60
C LYS A 400 -38.64 -9.56 41.10
#